data_be748d86b21c8202a8fd5e61fafe1da0
#
_entry.id   be748d86b21c8202a8fd5e61fafe1da0
#
_cell.length_a   1.000
_cell.length_b   1.000
_cell.length_c   1.000
_cell.angle_alpha   90.00
_cell.angle_beta   90.00
_cell.angle_gamma   90.00
#
_symmetry.space_group_name_H-M   'P 1'
#
loop_
_entity.id
_entity.type
_entity.pdbx_description
1 polymer ?
#
loop_
_entity_poly.entity_id
_entity_poly.type
_entity_poly.pdbx_seq_one_letter_code
_entity_poly.pdbx_strand_id
1 'polypeptide(L)'
;VAAWVGLVVAGRLLVEPLYHADFRLHVGNPPLVGRLHVETTWGLAPAILLGVAGVVWGPSLAARLSWRKLLVLAGAVAFAWAIALAASDGLHAVIKPIISRYEYLHDVALVDRTPDFLGTFTALAPNYTFHVHAHPPLMLIVFWAMSKVGLGGGWAAALAVIGMGAITAPAALVALRELAGESRARAAAPFLALAPAALWIATSPDAFYAGVAAIGIALFAVAGGQGGTARGDACAFAAGVVLGAALFLSYGVTALGAVVVAIAIYRRALRALVLAAAGVACV
;
A
#
# COMPACT_ATOMS: atom_id res chain seq x y z
N VAL A 1 -16.21 2.21 19.00
CA VAL A 1 -17.11 1.27 18.27
C VAL A 1 -18.50 1.87 18.14
N ALA A 2 -19.18 2.29 19.24
CA ALA A 2 -20.56 2.82 19.18
C ALA A 2 -20.71 4.05 18.27
N ALA A 3 -19.78 5.01 18.33
CA ALA A 3 -19.81 6.20 17.47
C ALA A 3 -19.66 5.81 15.99
N TRP A 4 -18.83 4.83 15.66
CA TRP A 4 -18.65 4.35 14.29
C TRP A 4 -19.90 3.62 13.77
N VAL A 5 -20.49 2.76 14.60
CA VAL A 5 -21.78 2.11 14.26
C VAL A 5 -22.87 3.16 14.07
N GLY A 6 -22.92 4.19 14.93
CA GLY A 6 -23.86 5.31 14.78
C GLY A 6 -23.68 6.06 13.47
N LEU A 7 -22.45 6.34 13.04
CA LEU A 7 -22.15 6.97 11.75
C LEU A 7 -22.58 6.12 10.55
N VAL A 8 -22.34 4.80 10.61
CA VAL A 8 -22.76 3.87 9.54
C VAL A 8 -24.28 3.80 9.44
N VAL A 9 -24.98 3.73 10.57
CA VAL A 9 -26.46 3.72 10.63
C VAL A 9 -27.01 5.05 10.13
N ALA A 10 -26.47 6.18 10.59
CA ALA A 10 -26.87 7.50 10.13
C ALA A 10 -26.63 7.67 8.61
N GLY A 11 -25.47 7.22 8.11
CA GLY A 11 -25.18 7.22 6.69
C GLY A 11 -26.21 6.42 5.88
N ARG A 12 -26.59 5.24 6.36
CA ARG A 12 -27.64 4.42 5.74
C ARG A 12 -29.01 5.12 5.70
N LEU A 13 -29.41 5.73 6.81
CA LEU A 13 -30.70 6.41 6.91
C LEU A 13 -30.78 7.70 6.08
N LEU A 14 -29.64 8.36 5.83
CA LEU A 14 -29.57 9.61 5.09
C LEU A 14 -29.35 9.42 3.57
N VAL A 15 -28.78 8.30 3.15
CA VAL A 15 -28.46 8.05 1.73
C VAL A 15 -29.70 8.05 0.84
N GLU A 16 -30.76 7.38 1.25
CA GLU A 16 -31.97 7.23 0.44
C GLU A 16 -32.75 8.56 0.29
N PRO A 17 -32.98 9.33 1.36
CA PRO A 17 -33.57 10.67 1.24
C PRO A 17 -32.72 11.65 0.44
N LEU A 18 -31.39 11.62 0.60
CA LEU A 18 -30.50 12.51 -0.13
C LEU A 18 -30.41 12.15 -1.62
N TYR A 19 -30.48 10.86 -1.96
CA TYR A 19 -30.54 10.41 -3.34
C TYR A 19 -31.84 10.90 -4.05
N HIS A 20 -32.96 10.86 -3.35
CA HIS A 20 -34.25 11.40 -3.86
C HIS A 20 -34.28 12.93 -3.93
N ALA A 21 -33.40 13.63 -3.18
CA ALA A 21 -33.23 15.07 -3.23
C ALA A 21 -32.19 15.53 -4.28
N ASP A 22 -31.84 14.67 -5.25
CA ASP A 22 -30.87 14.91 -6.33
C ASP A 22 -29.42 15.18 -5.87
N PHE A 23 -29.14 14.93 -4.60
CA PHE A 23 -27.77 14.84 -4.12
C PHE A 23 -27.15 13.53 -4.61
N ARG A 24 -26.38 13.58 -5.68
CA ARG A 24 -25.62 12.43 -6.20
C ARG A 24 -24.43 12.10 -5.29
N LEU A 25 -24.72 11.67 -4.08
CA LEU A 25 -23.72 11.08 -3.21
C LEU A 25 -23.41 9.68 -3.72
N HIS A 26 -22.26 9.49 -4.33
CA HIS A 26 -21.74 8.17 -4.73
C HIS A 26 -21.33 7.31 -3.53
N VAL A 27 -22.11 7.30 -2.47
CA VAL A 27 -21.91 6.52 -1.24
C VAL A 27 -22.62 5.16 -1.27
N GLY A 28 -23.20 4.77 -2.40
CA GLY A 28 -23.86 3.48 -2.58
C GLY A 28 -22.93 2.28 -2.62
N ASN A 29 -21.60 2.50 -2.58
CA ASN A 29 -20.61 1.45 -2.63
C ASN A 29 -19.93 1.24 -1.27
N PRO A 30 -19.48 0.00 -0.96
CA PRO A 30 -18.63 -0.27 0.20
C PRO A 30 -17.46 0.75 0.28
N PRO A 31 -16.97 1.10 1.50
CA PRO A 31 -17.26 0.47 2.79
C PRO A 31 -18.42 1.07 3.58
N LEU A 32 -19.02 2.19 3.15
CA LEU A 32 -20.02 2.89 3.96
C LEU A 32 -21.40 2.24 3.87
N VAL A 33 -21.77 1.69 2.71
CA VAL A 33 -23.07 1.04 2.47
C VAL A 33 -22.84 -0.35 1.87
N GLY A 34 -22.19 -1.24 2.61
CA GLY A 34 -22.00 -2.64 2.20
C GLY A 34 -23.31 -3.42 2.24
N ARG A 35 -23.53 -4.26 1.24
CA ARG A 35 -24.53 -5.34 1.32
C ARG A 35 -23.81 -6.58 1.87
N LEU A 36 -24.42 -7.24 2.86
CA LEU A 36 -23.94 -8.55 3.28
C LEU A 36 -24.30 -9.53 2.15
N HIS A 37 -23.28 -9.93 1.40
CA HIS A 37 -23.37 -10.99 0.40
C HIS A 37 -22.36 -12.06 0.81
N VAL A 38 -22.87 -13.21 1.20
CA VAL A 38 -22.03 -14.35 1.62
C VAL A 38 -21.91 -15.29 0.43
N GLU A 39 -20.76 -15.27 -0.19
CA GLU A 39 -20.38 -16.28 -1.19
C GLU A 39 -19.40 -17.27 -0.54
N THR A 40 -19.73 -18.55 -0.63
CA THR A 40 -18.85 -19.63 -0.19
C THR A 40 -18.31 -20.34 -1.41
N THR A 41 -17.02 -20.16 -1.69
CA THR A 41 -16.32 -20.83 -2.78
C THR A 41 -15.16 -21.66 -2.23
N TRP A 42 -14.77 -22.71 -2.93
CA TRP A 42 -13.56 -23.47 -2.60
C TRP A 42 -12.29 -22.63 -2.70
N GLY A 43 -12.33 -21.53 -3.43
CA GLY A 43 -11.27 -20.55 -3.51
C GLY A 43 -10.91 -19.89 -2.19
N LEU A 44 -11.80 -19.90 -1.20
CA LEU A 44 -11.52 -19.41 0.17
C LEU A 44 -10.62 -20.35 0.98
N ALA A 45 -10.52 -21.62 0.62
CA ALA A 45 -9.77 -22.60 1.42
C ALA A 45 -8.29 -22.21 1.65
N PRO A 46 -7.52 -21.73 0.64
CA PRO A 46 -6.15 -21.27 0.87
C PRO A 46 -6.05 -20.11 1.87
N ALA A 47 -6.97 -19.15 1.79
CA ALA A 47 -6.99 -18.03 2.73
C ALA A 47 -7.32 -18.48 4.15
N ILE A 48 -8.32 -19.36 4.31
CA ILE A 48 -8.67 -19.93 5.62
C ILE A 48 -7.50 -20.70 6.21
N LEU A 49 -6.84 -21.55 5.41
CA LEU A 49 -5.68 -22.33 5.87
C LEU A 49 -4.52 -21.44 6.29
N LEU A 50 -4.19 -20.40 5.51
CA LEU A 50 -3.16 -19.43 5.87
C LEU A 50 -3.52 -18.65 7.13
N GLY A 51 -4.77 -18.22 7.25
CA GLY A 51 -5.26 -17.53 8.44
C GLY A 51 -5.15 -18.39 9.70
N VAL A 52 -5.63 -19.63 9.65
CA VAL A 52 -5.52 -20.59 10.77
C VAL A 52 -4.05 -20.87 11.10
N ALA A 53 -3.22 -21.16 10.08
CA ALA A 53 -1.78 -21.39 10.27
C ALA A 53 -1.09 -20.19 10.95
N GLY A 54 -1.42 -18.97 10.51
CA GLY A 54 -0.86 -17.75 11.08
C GLY A 54 -1.31 -17.48 12.52
N VAL A 55 -2.57 -17.80 12.87
CA VAL A 55 -3.06 -17.69 14.25
C VAL A 55 -2.39 -18.73 15.15
N VAL A 56 -2.32 -19.99 14.69
CA VAL A 56 -1.81 -21.11 15.51
C VAL A 56 -0.30 -21.06 15.67
N TRP A 57 0.44 -20.87 14.59
CA TRP A 57 1.90 -20.97 14.59
C TRP A 57 2.63 -19.62 14.51
N GLY A 58 1.94 -18.57 14.05
CA GLY A 58 2.54 -17.26 13.86
C GLY A 58 3.25 -16.71 15.10
N PRO A 59 2.65 -16.69 16.29
CA PRO A 59 3.31 -16.19 17.50
C PRO A 59 4.57 -16.98 17.87
N SER A 60 4.54 -18.31 17.77
CA SER A 60 5.70 -19.16 18.09
C SER A 60 6.85 -18.99 17.07
N LEU A 61 6.53 -18.88 15.78
CA LEU A 61 7.50 -18.60 14.72
C LEU A 61 8.11 -17.20 14.90
N ALA A 62 7.28 -16.20 15.18
CA ALA A 62 7.75 -14.83 15.43
C ALA A 62 8.71 -14.76 16.62
N ALA A 63 8.50 -15.57 17.67
CA ALA A 63 9.38 -15.63 18.84
C ALA A 63 10.71 -16.32 18.55
N ARG A 64 10.70 -17.40 17.74
CA ARG A 64 11.85 -18.31 17.59
C ARG A 64 12.76 -18.00 16.41
N LEU A 65 12.23 -17.41 15.33
CA LEU A 65 13.01 -17.14 14.13
C LEU A 65 14.04 -16.04 14.37
N SER A 66 15.19 -16.13 13.69
CA SER A 66 16.11 -15.00 13.60
C SER A 66 15.41 -13.82 12.93
N TRP A 67 15.80 -12.58 13.27
CA TRP A 67 15.15 -11.37 12.77
C TRP A 67 15.03 -11.35 11.23
N ARG A 68 16.11 -11.69 10.53
CA ARG A 68 16.11 -11.73 9.05
C ARG A 68 15.11 -12.75 8.51
N LYS A 69 15.06 -13.95 9.09
CA LYS A 69 14.10 -14.99 8.69
C LYS A 69 12.66 -14.56 8.98
N LEU A 70 12.42 -13.86 10.08
CA LEU A 70 11.10 -13.32 10.41
C LEU A 70 10.64 -12.30 9.38
N LEU A 71 11.49 -11.36 8.94
CA LEU A 71 11.16 -10.38 7.92
C LEU A 71 10.80 -11.05 6.57
N VAL A 72 11.60 -12.03 6.14
CA VAL A 72 11.34 -12.80 4.92
C VAL A 72 10.03 -13.55 5.03
N LEU A 73 9.80 -14.26 6.15
CA LEU A 73 8.55 -14.98 6.37
C LEU A 73 7.34 -14.04 6.39
N ALA A 74 7.43 -12.89 7.06
CA ALA A 74 6.34 -11.92 7.11
C ALA A 74 5.96 -11.40 5.72
N GLY A 75 6.96 -11.08 4.88
CA GLY A 75 6.72 -10.68 3.49
C GLY A 75 6.14 -11.82 2.65
N ALA A 76 6.68 -13.03 2.76
CA ALA A 76 6.18 -14.20 2.01
C ALA A 76 4.75 -14.56 2.41
N VAL A 77 4.42 -14.52 3.71
CA VAL A 77 3.05 -14.76 4.20
C VAL A 77 2.12 -13.65 3.75
N ALA A 78 2.52 -12.37 3.82
CA ALA A 78 1.71 -11.26 3.35
C ALA A 78 1.41 -11.38 1.84
N PHE A 79 2.40 -11.78 1.04
CA PHE A 79 2.23 -12.04 -0.39
C PHE A 79 1.24 -13.19 -0.64
N ALA A 80 1.46 -14.33 0.02
CA ALA A 80 0.59 -15.50 -0.12
C ALA A 80 -0.84 -15.21 0.37
N TRP A 81 -0.98 -14.44 1.44
CA TRP A 81 -2.25 -13.98 1.99
C TRP A 81 -3.03 -13.13 0.97
N ALA A 82 -2.37 -12.12 0.39
CA ALA A 82 -2.98 -11.27 -0.63
C ALA A 82 -3.43 -12.06 -1.87
N ILE A 83 -2.57 -12.98 -2.36
CA ILE A 83 -2.93 -13.87 -3.48
C ILE A 83 -4.11 -14.78 -3.12
N ALA A 84 -4.11 -15.40 -1.94
CA ALA A 84 -5.18 -16.29 -1.52
C ALA A 84 -6.53 -15.58 -1.39
N LEU A 85 -6.53 -14.34 -0.88
CA LEU A 85 -7.73 -13.50 -0.80
C LEU A 85 -8.20 -13.08 -2.21
N ALA A 86 -7.29 -12.61 -3.06
CA ALA A 86 -7.63 -12.19 -4.42
C ALA A 86 -8.14 -13.34 -5.29
N ALA A 87 -7.65 -14.57 -5.04
CA ALA A 87 -8.03 -15.76 -5.79
C ALA A 87 -9.30 -16.46 -5.26
N SER A 88 -9.98 -15.89 -4.26
CA SER A 88 -11.19 -16.51 -3.67
C SER A 88 -12.27 -16.82 -4.71
N ASP A 89 -12.40 -15.98 -5.74
CA ASP A 89 -13.35 -16.15 -6.86
C ASP A 89 -12.67 -16.73 -8.10
N GLY A 90 -11.54 -17.43 -7.92
CA GLY A 90 -10.75 -18.06 -8.98
C GLY A 90 -9.52 -17.24 -9.38
N LEU A 91 -8.58 -17.89 -10.06
CA LEU A 91 -7.29 -17.29 -10.41
C LEU A 91 -7.41 -16.02 -11.26
N HIS A 92 -8.43 -15.93 -12.13
CA HIS A 92 -8.65 -14.74 -12.96
C HIS A 92 -9.01 -13.51 -12.09
N ALA A 93 -9.62 -13.70 -10.93
CA ALA A 93 -9.95 -12.63 -10.01
C ALA A 93 -8.72 -11.86 -9.50
N VAL A 94 -7.55 -12.53 -9.47
CA VAL A 94 -6.28 -11.87 -9.09
C VAL A 94 -5.91 -10.72 -10.02
N ILE A 95 -6.13 -10.89 -11.33
CA ILE A 95 -5.77 -9.86 -12.32
C ILE A 95 -6.93 -8.94 -12.69
N LYS A 96 -8.17 -9.35 -12.42
CA LYS A 96 -9.37 -8.64 -12.84
C LYS A 96 -9.41 -7.16 -12.44
N PRO A 97 -8.99 -6.76 -11.23
CA PRO A 97 -8.96 -5.34 -10.86
C PRO A 97 -7.97 -4.56 -11.73
N ILE A 98 -6.72 -5.05 -11.89
CA ILE A 98 -5.65 -4.31 -12.56
C ILE A 98 -5.82 -4.21 -14.09
N ILE A 99 -6.58 -5.12 -14.70
CA ILE A 99 -6.92 -5.06 -16.13
C ILE A 99 -8.26 -4.36 -16.40
N SER A 100 -8.89 -3.81 -15.39
CA SER A 100 -10.13 -3.04 -15.53
C SER A 100 -9.92 -1.84 -16.44
N ARG A 101 -10.95 -1.47 -17.20
CA ARG A 101 -10.94 -0.33 -18.13
C ARG A 101 -10.66 1.03 -17.47
N TYR A 102 -10.70 1.10 -16.16
CA TYR A 102 -10.44 2.32 -15.39
C TYR A 102 -8.99 2.42 -14.90
N GLU A 103 -8.21 1.35 -15.11
CA GLU A 103 -6.87 1.17 -14.58
C GLU A 103 -5.76 1.55 -15.57
N TYR A 104 -4.56 1.70 -15.04
CA TYR A 104 -3.37 2.21 -15.69
C TYR A 104 -2.95 1.47 -16.96
N LEU A 105 -3.19 0.14 -17.07
CA LEU A 105 -2.66 -0.66 -18.17
C LEU A 105 -3.22 -0.22 -19.55
N HIS A 106 -4.39 0.40 -19.57
CA HIS A 106 -4.97 0.93 -20.81
C HIS A 106 -4.21 2.14 -21.35
N ASP A 107 -3.58 2.92 -20.48
CA ASP A 107 -2.92 4.16 -20.85
C ASP A 107 -1.39 4.00 -21.03
N VAL A 108 -0.83 2.82 -20.75
CA VAL A 108 0.63 2.56 -20.84
C VAL A 108 1.22 2.99 -22.18
N ALA A 109 0.51 2.72 -23.30
CA ALA A 109 0.96 3.08 -24.63
C ALA A 109 1.00 4.60 -24.89
N LEU A 110 0.32 5.40 -24.09
CA LEU A 110 0.29 6.86 -24.23
C LEU A 110 1.62 7.49 -23.82
N VAL A 111 2.39 6.84 -22.93
CA VAL A 111 3.72 7.32 -22.53
C VAL A 111 4.64 7.47 -23.73
N ASP A 112 4.63 6.52 -24.69
CA ASP A 112 5.43 6.60 -25.92
C ASP A 112 4.82 7.52 -26.99
N ARG A 113 3.51 7.68 -26.99
CA ARG A 113 2.77 8.39 -28.04
C ARG A 113 2.64 9.89 -27.76
N THR A 114 2.87 10.32 -26.53
CA THR A 114 2.72 11.70 -26.11
C THR A 114 4.09 12.37 -26.05
N PRO A 115 4.43 13.29 -26.97
CA PRO A 115 5.63 14.09 -26.86
C PRO A 115 5.65 14.81 -25.51
N ASP A 116 6.82 14.83 -24.85
CA ASP A 116 6.99 15.42 -23.52
C ASP A 116 5.88 14.99 -22.55
N PHE A 117 5.75 13.67 -22.37
CA PHE A 117 4.69 13.07 -21.56
C PHE A 117 4.58 13.71 -20.15
N LEU A 118 5.70 13.91 -19.47
CA LEU A 118 5.69 14.49 -18.12
C LEU A 118 5.29 15.97 -18.13
N GLY A 119 5.82 16.75 -19.07
CA GLY A 119 5.50 18.18 -19.18
C GLY A 119 4.04 18.45 -19.55
N THR A 120 3.41 17.54 -20.29
CA THR A 120 2.02 17.67 -20.73
C THR A 120 1.03 16.87 -19.90
N PHE A 121 1.50 16.06 -18.95
CA PHE A 121 0.66 15.12 -18.17
C PHE A 121 -0.57 15.79 -17.55
N THR A 122 -0.38 16.90 -16.84
CA THR A 122 -1.47 17.61 -16.16
C THR A 122 -2.48 18.19 -17.15
N ALA A 123 -2.03 18.72 -18.27
CA ALA A 123 -2.90 19.28 -19.31
C ALA A 123 -3.73 18.20 -20.00
N LEU A 124 -3.18 17.00 -20.15
CA LEU A 124 -3.85 15.87 -20.82
C LEU A 124 -4.59 14.94 -19.83
N ALA A 125 -4.48 15.17 -18.52
CA ALA A 125 -5.09 14.33 -17.49
C ALA A 125 -6.58 14.01 -17.75
N PRO A 126 -7.45 14.93 -18.21
CA PRO A 126 -8.85 14.63 -18.51
C PRO A 126 -9.07 13.56 -19.58
N ASN A 127 -8.06 13.25 -20.39
CA ASN A 127 -8.13 12.27 -21.47
C ASN A 127 -7.68 10.86 -21.04
N TYR A 128 -7.16 10.72 -19.84
CA TYR A 128 -6.67 9.45 -19.31
C TYR A 128 -7.79 8.66 -18.61
N THR A 129 -7.53 7.39 -18.35
CA THR A 129 -8.41 6.56 -17.53
C THR A 129 -8.58 7.16 -16.13
N PHE A 130 -9.64 6.76 -15.44
CA PHE A 130 -10.01 7.36 -14.17
C PHE A 130 -8.88 7.36 -13.12
N HIS A 131 -8.15 6.26 -13.01
CA HIS A 131 -7.06 6.16 -12.03
C HIS A 131 -5.83 6.96 -12.44
N VAL A 132 -5.49 7.01 -13.73
CA VAL A 132 -4.39 7.86 -14.22
C VAL A 132 -4.72 9.34 -14.06
N HIS A 133 -5.97 9.75 -14.34
CA HIS A 133 -6.45 11.11 -14.14
C HIS A 133 -6.34 11.55 -12.67
N ALA A 134 -6.67 10.65 -11.74
CA ALA A 134 -6.78 10.98 -10.31
C ALA A 134 -5.44 10.91 -9.55
N HIS A 135 -4.37 10.40 -10.16
CA HIS A 135 -3.09 10.14 -9.51
C HIS A 135 -1.92 10.78 -10.26
N PRO A 136 -0.78 11.00 -9.59
CA PRO A 136 0.46 11.37 -10.27
C PRO A 136 0.97 10.29 -11.22
N PRO A 137 1.88 10.62 -12.19
CA PRO A 137 2.20 9.78 -13.34
C PRO A 137 3.08 8.57 -13.03
N LEU A 138 3.73 8.47 -11.86
CA LEU A 138 4.81 7.50 -11.65
C LEU A 138 4.34 6.04 -11.79
N MET A 139 3.10 5.70 -11.36
CA MET A 139 2.62 4.33 -11.51
C MET A 139 2.43 3.94 -12.99
N LEU A 140 1.97 4.86 -13.82
CA LEU A 140 1.89 4.64 -15.26
C LEU A 140 3.29 4.43 -15.87
N ILE A 141 4.28 5.22 -15.43
CA ILE A 141 5.68 5.09 -15.87
C ILE A 141 6.26 3.73 -15.43
N VAL A 142 5.94 3.26 -14.21
CA VAL A 142 6.36 1.93 -13.73
C VAL A 142 5.82 0.84 -14.65
N PHE A 143 4.54 0.84 -14.97
CA PHE A 143 3.96 -0.16 -15.89
C PHE A 143 4.48 -0.03 -17.32
N TRP A 144 4.74 1.19 -17.77
CA TRP A 144 5.40 1.43 -19.05
C TRP A 144 6.82 0.83 -19.07
N ALA A 145 7.64 1.08 -18.04
CA ALA A 145 8.98 0.52 -17.95
C ALA A 145 8.95 -1.02 -17.90
N MET A 146 7.99 -1.61 -17.15
CA MET A 146 7.76 -3.05 -17.14
C MET A 146 7.43 -3.58 -18.55
N SER A 147 6.61 -2.87 -19.31
CA SER A 147 6.24 -3.28 -20.68
C SER A 147 7.45 -3.32 -21.61
N LYS A 148 8.43 -2.42 -21.43
CA LYS A 148 9.68 -2.37 -22.26
C LYS A 148 10.58 -3.59 -22.03
N VAL A 149 10.45 -4.27 -20.92
CA VAL A 149 11.21 -5.49 -20.61
C VAL A 149 10.35 -6.76 -20.74
N GLY A 150 9.21 -6.69 -21.44
CA GLY A 150 8.33 -7.83 -21.69
C GLY A 150 7.39 -8.18 -20.54
N LEU A 151 7.26 -7.35 -19.51
CA LEU A 151 6.40 -7.53 -18.35
C LEU A 151 5.13 -6.66 -18.40
N GLY A 152 4.61 -6.38 -19.60
CA GLY A 152 3.43 -5.52 -19.80
C GLY A 152 2.06 -6.18 -19.59
N GLY A 153 2.02 -7.46 -19.24
CA GLY A 153 0.75 -8.19 -19.08
C GLY A 153 0.12 -8.01 -17.68
N GLY A 154 -1.19 -8.28 -17.60
CA GLY A 154 -1.95 -8.15 -16.35
C GLY A 154 -1.41 -8.98 -15.19
N TRP A 155 -0.88 -10.19 -15.44
CA TRP A 155 -0.24 -11.00 -14.39
C TRP A 155 1.04 -10.36 -13.86
N ALA A 156 1.89 -9.83 -14.73
CA ALA A 156 3.11 -9.17 -14.29
C ALA A 156 2.79 -7.92 -13.45
N ALA A 157 1.82 -7.12 -13.88
CA ALA A 157 1.35 -5.95 -13.15
C ALA A 157 0.76 -6.34 -11.78
N ALA A 158 -0.13 -7.34 -11.73
CA ALA A 158 -0.72 -7.81 -10.47
C ALA A 158 0.34 -8.32 -9.50
N LEU A 159 1.28 -9.15 -9.97
CA LEU A 159 2.36 -9.68 -9.12
C LEU A 159 3.32 -8.58 -8.62
N ALA A 160 3.61 -7.57 -9.45
CA ALA A 160 4.41 -6.42 -9.02
C ALA A 160 3.70 -5.61 -7.93
N VAL A 161 2.41 -5.35 -8.10
CA VAL A 161 1.57 -4.62 -7.14
C VAL A 161 1.47 -5.39 -5.81
N ILE A 162 1.10 -6.67 -5.85
CA ILE A 162 0.99 -7.51 -4.66
C ILE A 162 2.35 -7.70 -3.99
N GLY A 163 3.41 -7.91 -4.78
CA GLY A 163 4.77 -8.08 -4.27
C GLY A 163 5.27 -6.85 -3.52
N MET A 164 5.09 -5.66 -4.10
CA MET A 164 5.44 -4.42 -3.41
C MET A 164 4.55 -4.19 -2.18
N GLY A 165 3.25 -4.46 -2.29
CA GLY A 165 2.32 -4.38 -1.16
C GLY A 165 2.73 -5.30 0.01
N ALA A 166 3.21 -6.50 -0.28
CA ALA A 166 3.67 -7.45 0.73
C ALA A 166 4.91 -6.96 1.51
N ILE A 167 5.72 -6.07 0.91
CA ILE A 167 6.87 -5.44 1.59
C ILE A 167 6.42 -4.54 2.74
N THR A 168 5.17 -4.09 2.75
CA THR A 168 4.62 -3.29 3.86
C THR A 168 4.79 -3.99 5.21
N ALA A 169 4.58 -5.30 5.28
CA ALA A 169 4.70 -6.06 6.53
C ALA A 169 6.13 -6.06 7.10
N PRO A 170 7.18 -6.49 6.38
CA PRO A 170 8.54 -6.42 6.89
C PRO A 170 9.04 -4.99 7.11
N ALA A 171 8.64 -4.01 6.28
CA ALA A 171 9.02 -2.61 6.47
C ALA A 171 8.41 -2.05 7.77
N ALA A 172 7.13 -2.31 8.03
CA ALA A 172 6.47 -1.94 9.28
C ALA A 172 7.12 -2.61 10.50
N LEU A 173 7.55 -3.88 10.39
CA LEU A 173 8.28 -4.57 11.46
C LEU A 173 9.63 -3.90 11.75
N VAL A 174 10.36 -3.45 10.71
CA VAL A 174 11.61 -2.70 10.90
C VAL A 174 11.33 -1.38 11.62
N ALA A 175 10.37 -0.60 11.17
CA ALA A 175 9.98 0.65 11.82
C ALA A 175 9.56 0.42 13.28
N LEU A 176 8.74 -0.59 13.53
CA LEU A 176 8.25 -0.92 14.88
C LEU A 176 9.39 -1.39 15.81
N ARG A 177 10.34 -2.15 15.29
CA ARG A 177 11.53 -2.55 16.05
C ARG A 177 12.33 -1.33 16.50
N GLU A 178 12.56 -0.40 15.61
CA GLU A 178 13.28 0.84 15.92
C GLU A 178 12.53 1.72 16.92
N LEU A 179 11.20 1.83 16.79
CA LEU A 179 10.39 2.74 17.61
C LEU A 179 9.99 2.16 18.96
N ALA A 180 9.69 0.86 19.01
CA ALA A 180 9.06 0.23 20.17
C ALA A 180 9.82 -1.00 20.71
N GLY A 181 10.91 -1.39 20.05
CA GLY A 181 11.74 -2.53 20.41
C GLY A 181 11.35 -3.86 19.76
N GLU A 182 12.29 -4.80 19.73
CA GLU A 182 12.15 -6.06 19.00
C GLU A 182 11.03 -6.95 19.53
N SER A 183 10.78 -6.97 20.84
CA SER A 183 9.71 -7.79 21.43
C SER A 183 8.33 -7.40 20.89
N ARG A 184 8.04 -6.07 20.83
CA ARG A 184 6.77 -5.58 20.29
C ARG A 184 6.65 -5.81 18.79
N ALA A 185 7.75 -5.62 18.06
CA ALA A 185 7.78 -5.90 16.62
C ALA A 185 7.48 -7.39 16.34
N ARG A 186 8.08 -8.31 17.11
CA ARG A 186 7.80 -9.75 16.99
C ARG A 186 6.35 -10.09 17.31
N ALA A 187 5.78 -9.50 18.35
CA ALA A 187 4.37 -9.70 18.70
C ALA A 187 3.41 -9.20 17.61
N ALA A 188 3.78 -8.14 16.88
CA ALA A 188 2.98 -7.59 15.78
C ALA A 188 3.10 -8.38 14.47
N ALA A 189 4.12 -9.23 14.30
CA ALA A 189 4.43 -9.87 13.02
C ALA A 189 3.27 -10.69 12.42
N PRO A 190 2.55 -11.55 13.17
CA PRO A 190 1.41 -12.29 12.60
C PRO A 190 0.29 -11.37 12.11
N PHE A 191 0.01 -10.29 12.82
CA PHE A 191 -1.04 -9.33 12.48
C PHE A 191 -0.69 -8.52 11.24
N LEU A 192 0.58 -8.14 11.06
CA LEU A 192 1.03 -7.42 9.88
C LEU A 192 1.08 -8.34 8.66
N ALA A 193 1.49 -9.58 8.82
CA ALA A 193 1.55 -10.56 7.73
C ALA A 193 0.16 -10.99 7.23
N LEU A 194 -0.83 -11.05 8.12
CA LEU A 194 -2.22 -11.41 7.80
C LEU A 194 -3.15 -10.19 7.89
N ALA A 195 -2.64 -9.00 7.52
CA ALA A 195 -3.43 -7.77 7.63
C ALA A 195 -4.75 -7.88 6.83
N PRO A 196 -5.91 -7.59 7.45
CA PRO A 196 -7.19 -7.60 6.75
C PRO A 196 -7.26 -6.62 5.58
N ALA A 197 -6.45 -5.56 5.60
CA ALA A 197 -6.34 -4.60 4.52
C ALA A 197 -5.98 -5.23 3.17
N ALA A 198 -5.31 -6.40 3.16
CA ALA A 198 -5.00 -7.14 1.95
C ALA A 198 -6.25 -7.49 1.12
N LEU A 199 -7.42 -7.63 1.74
CA LEU A 199 -8.70 -7.86 1.07
C LEU A 199 -9.04 -6.73 0.08
N TRP A 200 -8.68 -5.48 0.42
CA TRP A 200 -9.03 -4.29 -0.35
C TRP A 200 -7.97 -3.90 -1.37
N ILE A 201 -6.70 -4.11 -1.03
CA ILE A 201 -5.58 -3.58 -1.79
C ILE A 201 -4.81 -4.64 -2.57
N ALA A 202 -5.19 -5.93 -2.51
CA ALA A 202 -4.38 -7.03 -3.04
C ALA A 202 -3.93 -6.81 -4.49
N THR A 203 -4.80 -6.34 -5.37
CA THR A 203 -4.46 -6.02 -6.77
C THR A 203 -4.75 -4.57 -7.15
N SER A 204 -4.93 -3.69 -6.18
CA SER A 204 -4.97 -2.26 -6.40
C SER A 204 -3.55 -1.67 -6.43
N PRO A 205 -3.24 -0.70 -7.31
CA PRO A 205 -2.00 0.06 -7.25
C PRO A 205 -1.70 0.68 -5.89
N ASP A 206 -2.70 0.90 -5.05
CA ASP A 206 -2.54 1.37 -3.67
C ASP A 206 -1.67 0.44 -2.81
N ALA A 207 -1.67 -0.88 -3.09
CA ALA A 207 -0.76 -1.81 -2.44
C ALA A 207 0.70 -1.49 -2.77
N PHE A 208 0.99 -1.14 -4.03
CA PHE A 208 2.34 -0.71 -4.44
C PHE A 208 2.73 0.57 -3.71
N TYR A 209 1.83 1.56 -3.64
CA TYR A 209 2.08 2.83 -2.94
C TYR A 209 2.35 2.62 -1.45
N ALA A 210 1.56 1.76 -0.82
CA ALA A 210 1.73 1.40 0.60
C ALA A 210 3.10 0.76 0.86
N GLY A 211 3.56 -0.13 -0.02
CA GLY A 211 4.87 -0.77 0.08
C GLY A 211 6.02 0.23 -0.02
N VAL A 212 5.98 1.12 -1.04
CA VAL A 212 7.01 2.17 -1.22
C VAL A 212 7.02 3.11 -0.02
N ALA A 213 5.86 3.59 0.42
CA ALA A 213 5.74 4.47 1.57
C ALA A 213 6.24 3.81 2.86
N ALA A 214 5.92 2.53 3.08
CA ALA A 214 6.39 1.78 4.24
C ALA A 214 7.92 1.63 4.27
N ILE A 215 8.57 1.44 3.12
CA ILE A 215 10.05 1.46 3.02
C ILE A 215 10.58 2.82 3.46
N GLY A 216 10.02 3.91 2.97
CA GLY A 216 10.44 5.26 3.34
C GLY A 216 10.29 5.52 4.85
N ILE A 217 9.17 5.12 5.45
CA ILE A 217 8.95 5.24 6.90
C ILE A 217 9.93 4.37 7.69
N ALA A 218 10.20 3.13 7.23
CA ALA A 218 11.15 2.24 7.88
C ALA A 218 12.57 2.81 7.87
N LEU A 219 13.01 3.33 6.72
CA LEU A 219 14.31 4.00 6.60
C LEU A 219 14.41 5.23 7.52
N PHE A 220 13.34 6.02 7.61
CA PHE A 220 13.29 7.18 8.50
C PHE A 220 13.33 6.77 9.99
N ALA A 221 12.64 5.70 10.37
CA ALA A 221 12.68 5.17 11.73
C ALA A 221 14.10 4.70 12.11
N VAL A 222 14.79 4.02 11.18
CA VAL A 222 16.22 3.62 11.35
C VAL A 222 17.10 4.85 11.50
N ALA A 223 16.91 5.88 10.67
CA ALA A 223 17.66 7.13 10.76
C ALA A 223 17.50 7.82 12.11
N GLY A 224 16.26 7.87 12.63
CA GLY A 224 15.96 8.43 13.94
C GLY A 224 16.62 7.69 15.11
N GLY A 225 16.86 6.37 14.96
CA GLY A 225 17.59 5.57 15.95
C GLY A 225 19.12 5.68 15.87
N GLN A 226 19.66 6.15 14.75
CA GLN A 226 21.10 6.23 14.46
C GLN A 226 21.58 7.66 14.24
N GLY A 227 20.95 8.64 14.89
CA GLY A 227 21.25 10.05 14.70
C GLY A 227 22.73 10.40 14.84
N GLY A 228 23.24 11.22 13.92
CA GLY A 228 24.63 11.68 13.90
C GLY A 228 25.64 10.69 13.32
N THR A 229 25.22 9.53 12.84
CA THR A 229 26.10 8.59 12.11
C THR A 229 25.93 8.75 10.60
N ALA A 230 26.98 8.46 9.82
CA ALA A 230 26.91 8.50 8.36
C ALA A 230 25.81 7.56 7.82
N ARG A 231 25.60 6.42 8.47
CA ARG A 231 24.51 5.48 8.12
C ARG A 231 23.13 6.08 8.41
N GLY A 232 22.97 6.73 9.56
CA GLY A 232 21.72 7.41 9.90
C GLY A 232 21.39 8.51 8.90
N ASP A 233 22.37 9.33 8.53
CA ASP A 233 22.21 10.39 7.54
C ASP A 233 21.85 9.84 6.15
N ALA A 234 22.52 8.77 5.70
CA ALA A 234 22.20 8.09 4.45
C ALA A 234 20.78 7.50 4.45
N CYS A 235 20.37 6.86 5.56
CA CYS A 235 19.00 6.36 5.70
C CYS A 235 17.97 7.50 5.69
N ALA A 236 18.26 8.64 6.33
CA ALA A 236 17.36 9.79 6.33
C ALA A 236 17.16 10.37 4.93
N PHE A 237 18.26 10.57 4.18
CA PHE A 237 18.19 11.07 2.81
C PHE A 237 17.47 10.07 1.89
N ALA A 238 17.82 8.79 1.96
CA ALA A 238 17.15 7.73 1.20
C ALA A 238 15.64 7.62 1.54
N ALA A 239 15.27 7.79 2.81
CA ALA A 239 13.87 7.87 3.22
C ALA A 239 13.14 9.01 2.50
N GLY A 240 13.78 10.17 2.42
CA GLY A 240 13.25 11.31 1.69
C GLY A 240 13.05 11.04 0.20
N VAL A 241 14.05 10.47 -0.48
CA VAL A 241 13.95 10.11 -1.90
C VAL A 241 12.80 9.11 -2.13
N VAL A 242 12.70 8.06 -1.29
CA VAL A 242 11.63 7.05 -1.41
C VAL A 242 10.25 7.67 -1.15
N LEU A 243 10.11 8.53 -0.14
CA LEU A 243 8.85 9.22 0.15
C LEU A 243 8.51 10.25 -0.92
N GLY A 244 9.50 10.94 -1.47
CA GLY A 244 9.33 11.80 -2.64
C GLY A 244 8.77 11.02 -3.84
N ALA A 245 9.39 9.89 -4.18
CA ALA A 245 8.85 9.01 -5.22
C ALA A 245 7.43 8.52 -4.92
N ALA A 246 7.12 8.22 -3.64
CA ALA A 246 5.78 7.85 -3.23
C ALA A 246 4.73 8.95 -3.44
N LEU A 247 5.10 10.24 -3.34
CA LEU A 247 4.23 11.37 -3.68
C LEU A 247 3.88 11.40 -5.18
N PHE A 248 4.80 10.95 -6.04
CA PHE A 248 4.52 10.79 -7.47
C PHE A 248 3.74 9.51 -7.81
N LEU A 249 3.47 8.65 -6.83
CA LEU A 249 2.55 7.51 -6.96
C LEU A 249 1.13 7.90 -6.52
N SER A 250 0.98 8.63 -5.41
CA SER A 250 -0.33 9.02 -4.89
C SER A 250 -0.26 10.27 -4.02
N TYR A 251 -1.17 11.21 -4.26
CA TYR A 251 -1.32 12.40 -3.41
C TYR A 251 -1.68 12.05 -1.95
N GLY A 252 -2.38 10.93 -1.73
CA GLY A 252 -2.76 10.46 -0.40
C GLY A 252 -1.56 10.17 0.51
N VAL A 253 -0.39 9.88 -0.06
CA VAL A 253 0.87 9.66 0.69
C VAL A 253 1.28 10.91 1.47
N THR A 254 0.85 12.09 1.07
CA THR A 254 1.13 13.36 1.79
C THR A 254 0.75 13.27 3.26
N ALA A 255 -0.35 12.57 3.58
CA ALA A 255 -0.80 12.38 4.96
C ALA A 255 0.24 11.63 5.83
N LEU A 256 1.07 10.78 5.23
CA LEU A 256 2.14 10.07 5.93
C LEU A 256 3.29 10.99 6.36
N GLY A 257 3.36 12.21 5.83
CA GLY A 257 4.26 13.24 6.33
C GLY A 257 4.05 13.52 7.82
N ALA A 258 2.80 13.46 8.30
CA ALA A 258 2.50 13.58 9.72
C ALA A 258 3.14 12.46 10.56
N VAL A 259 3.20 11.23 10.02
CA VAL A 259 3.86 10.10 10.69
C VAL A 259 5.37 10.34 10.77
N VAL A 260 5.99 10.82 9.70
CA VAL A 260 7.42 11.16 9.67
C VAL A 260 7.75 12.24 10.69
N VAL A 261 6.94 13.30 10.74
CA VAL A 261 7.08 14.38 11.72
C VAL A 261 6.90 13.86 13.15
N ALA A 262 5.90 13.01 13.39
CA ALA A 262 5.69 12.40 14.72
C ALA A 262 6.89 11.55 15.15
N ILE A 263 7.48 10.76 14.24
CA ILE A 263 8.71 9.99 14.51
C ILE A 263 9.87 10.95 14.81
N ALA A 264 10.02 12.03 14.04
CA ALA A 264 11.07 13.02 14.24
C ALA A 264 10.98 13.69 15.63
N ILE A 265 9.78 14.06 16.05
CA ILE A 265 9.51 14.62 17.38
C ILE A 265 9.82 13.58 18.47
N TYR A 266 9.28 12.38 18.34
CA TYR A 266 9.45 11.29 19.31
C TYR A 266 10.92 10.93 19.52
N ARG A 267 11.71 10.91 18.44
CA ARG A 267 13.14 10.58 18.46
C ARG A 267 14.05 11.80 18.62
N ARG A 268 13.51 13.02 18.66
CA ARG A 268 14.27 14.28 18.63
C ARG A 268 15.25 14.35 17.44
N ALA A 269 14.83 13.83 16.29
CA ALA A 269 15.66 13.59 15.10
C ALA A 269 15.52 14.70 14.05
N LEU A 270 15.69 15.98 14.45
CA LEU A 270 15.55 17.12 13.54
C LEU A 270 16.51 17.05 12.35
N ARG A 271 17.77 16.63 12.58
CA ARG A 271 18.74 16.43 11.49
C ARG A 271 18.25 15.44 10.46
N ALA A 272 17.70 14.29 10.89
CA ALA A 272 17.12 13.30 9.98
C ALA A 272 15.94 13.86 9.20
N LEU A 273 15.09 14.69 9.84
CA LEU A 273 13.96 15.34 9.17
C LEU A 273 14.43 16.29 8.06
N VAL A 274 15.46 17.10 8.32
CA VAL A 274 16.05 18.02 7.33
C VAL A 274 16.66 17.23 6.16
N LEU A 275 17.39 16.15 6.43
CA LEU A 275 17.97 15.31 5.38
C LEU A 275 16.89 14.59 4.55
N ALA A 276 15.82 14.13 5.20
CA ALA A 276 14.69 13.55 4.50
C ALA A 276 13.97 14.59 3.62
N ALA A 277 13.77 15.81 4.13
CA ALA A 277 13.23 16.91 3.33
C ALA A 277 14.11 17.23 2.10
N ALA A 278 15.43 17.22 2.26
CA ALA A 278 16.36 17.35 1.15
C ALA A 278 16.22 16.20 0.13
N GLY A 279 16.06 14.96 0.62
CA GLY A 279 15.82 13.81 -0.25
C GLY A 279 14.50 13.92 -1.04
N VAL A 280 13.43 14.40 -0.43
CA VAL A 280 12.15 14.69 -1.14
C VAL A 280 12.35 15.75 -2.22
N ALA A 281 13.12 16.80 -1.93
CA ALA A 281 13.36 17.90 -2.87
C ALA A 281 14.22 17.49 -4.09
N CYS A 282 14.89 16.33 -4.05
CA CYS A 282 15.67 15.80 -5.17
C CYS A 282 14.83 15.00 -6.17
N VAL A 283 13.57 14.70 -5.87
CA VAL A 283 12.65 13.92 -6.70
C VAL A 283 11.67 14.84 -7.42
#